data_cf7803f575bc9623a7da354e6a5e6eb5
#
_entry.id   cf7803f575bc9623a7da354e6a5e6eb5
#
_cell.length_a   1.000
_cell.length_b   1.000
_cell.length_c   1.000
_cell.angle_alpha   90.00
_cell.angle_beta   90.00
_cell.angle_gamma   90.00
#
_symmetry.space_group_name_H-M   'P 1'
#
loop_
_entity.id
_entity.type
_entity.pdbx_description
1 polymer ?
#
loop_
_entity_poly.entity_id
_entity_poly.type
_entity_poly.pdbx_seq_one_letter_code
_entity_poly.pdbx_strand_id
1 'polypeptide(L)'
;MKKMKKIAAISLAAAMTIAMAGCGNSVPKNTVNSVDDLEGKKIGVQLGTTGDIYASDYEGDDAGTTIERYNKGTDAVQALKQGKVDCVIIDEQPAKAFVEKNSDLKILDDAFADEEYAICISKDRSDLTEAFNGAIEELKADGT
;
A
#
# COMPACT_ATOMS: atom_id res chain seq x y z
N MET A 1 -63.47 -3.91 9.77
CA MET A 1 -62.14 -4.54 9.79
C MET A 1 -61.40 -4.56 8.43
N LYS A 2 -61.57 -3.59 7.53
CA LYS A 2 -60.93 -3.55 6.18
C LYS A 2 -59.96 -2.37 5.94
N LYS A 3 -59.75 -1.47 6.94
CA LYS A 3 -58.91 -0.27 6.76
C LYS A 3 -57.50 -0.39 7.30
N MET A 4 -57.18 -1.45 8.06
CA MET A 4 -55.81 -1.59 8.64
C MET A 4 -54.79 -2.30 7.73
N LYS A 5 -55.21 -2.95 6.64
CA LYS A 5 -54.30 -3.68 5.74
C LYS A 5 -53.58 -2.79 4.70
N LYS A 6 -54.04 -1.54 4.52
CA LYS A 6 -53.42 -0.62 3.52
C LYS A 6 -52.29 0.23 4.08
N ILE A 7 -52.17 0.34 5.40
CA ILE A 7 -51.12 1.17 6.04
C ILE A 7 -49.80 0.38 6.17
N ALA A 8 -49.87 -0.94 6.33
CA ALA A 8 -48.68 -1.79 6.44
C ALA A 8 -47.92 -1.96 5.13
N ALA A 9 -48.56 -1.77 3.95
CA ALA A 9 -47.91 -1.92 2.66
C ALA A 9 -47.11 -0.65 2.23
N ILE A 10 -47.46 0.50 2.80
CA ILE A 10 -46.78 1.79 2.45
C ILE A 10 -45.52 1.96 3.30
N SER A 11 -45.48 1.45 4.51
CA SER A 11 -44.30 1.52 5.39
C SER A 11 -43.17 0.58 4.94
N LEU A 12 -43.48 -0.52 4.26
CA LEU A 12 -42.48 -1.46 3.74
C LEU A 12 -41.83 -0.95 2.43
N ALA A 13 -42.58 -0.20 1.62
CA ALA A 13 -42.05 0.41 0.38
C ALA A 13 -41.12 1.61 0.67
N ALA A 14 -41.33 2.35 1.76
CA ALA A 14 -40.49 3.48 2.16
C ALA A 14 -39.16 3.02 2.77
N ALA A 15 -39.08 1.84 3.38
CA ALA A 15 -37.85 1.30 3.95
C ALA A 15 -36.88 0.74 2.90
N MET A 16 -37.36 0.35 1.71
CA MET A 16 -36.49 -0.17 0.63
C MET A 16 -35.85 0.93 -0.23
N THR A 17 -36.34 2.15 -0.18
CA THR A 17 -35.77 3.26 -0.98
C THR A 17 -34.59 3.97 -0.32
N ILE A 18 -34.31 3.70 0.96
CA ILE A 18 -33.17 4.30 1.69
C ILE A 18 -31.90 3.44 1.57
N ALA A 19 -32.01 2.18 1.14
CA ALA A 19 -30.86 1.27 1.04
C ALA A 19 -30.08 1.36 -0.29
N MET A 20 -30.47 2.21 -1.24
CA MET A 20 -29.78 2.37 -2.54
C MET A 20 -28.99 3.68 -2.71
N ALA A 21 -28.85 4.47 -1.67
CA ALA A 21 -28.07 5.73 -1.71
C ALA A 21 -26.66 5.61 -1.13
N GLY A 22 -26.04 4.42 -1.20
CA GLY A 22 -24.76 4.13 -0.54
C GLY A 22 -23.68 3.49 -1.41
N CYS A 23 -23.74 3.57 -2.73
CA CYS A 23 -22.62 3.22 -3.61
C CYS A 23 -22.08 4.48 -4.31
N GLY A 24 -21.76 5.49 -3.54
CA GLY A 24 -20.80 6.49 -3.95
C GLY A 24 -19.42 5.90 -3.71
N ASN A 25 -18.69 5.55 -4.76
CA ASN A 25 -17.25 5.30 -4.72
C ASN A 25 -16.56 6.64 -4.40
N SER A 26 -16.67 7.10 -3.17
CA SER A 26 -15.82 8.19 -2.71
C SER A 26 -14.43 7.59 -2.54
N VAL A 27 -13.50 7.97 -3.39
CA VAL A 27 -12.08 7.69 -3.19
C VAL A 27 -11.75 8.10 -1.75
N PRO A 28 -11.19 7.20 -0.93
CA PRO A 28 -10.87 7.53 0.45
C PRO A 28 -9.96 8.76 0.49
N LYS A 29 -10.28 9.68 1.39
CA LYS A 29 -9.45 10.86 1.56
C LYS A 29 -8.09 10.43 2.10
N ASN A 30 -7.00 10.89 1.48
CA ASN A 30 -5.66 10.66 2.00
C ASN A 30 -5.55 11.13 3.46
N THR A 31 -5.09 10.25 4.34
CA THR A 31 -4.92 10.48 5.78
C THR A 31 -3.47 10.31 6.23
N VAL A 32 -2.56 9.98 5.30
CA VAL A 32 -1.12 9.77 5.55
C VAL A 32 -0.34 10.80 4.75
N ASN A 33 0.36 11.71 5.41
CA ASN A 33 1.15 12.77 4.79
C ASN A 33 2.62 12.71 5.17
N SER A 34 2.96 11.97 6.24
CA SER A 34 4.32 11.73 6.72
C SER A 34 4.40 10.35 7.37
N VAL A 35 5.60 9.93 7.75
CA VAL A 35 5.84 8.69 8.49
C VAL A 35 5.18 8.73 9.88
N ASP A 36 5.06 9.90 10.48
CA ASP A 36 4.43 10.08 11.80
C ASP A 36 2.92 9.79 11.79
N ASP A 37 2.29 9.77 10.62
CA ASP A 37 0.86 9.49 10.48
C ASP A 37 0.52 7.98 10.40
N LEU A 38 1.50 7.08 10.53
CA LEU A 38 1.31 5.63 10.32
C LEU A 38 0.57 4.93 11.45
N GLU A 39 0.62 5.44 12.67
CA GLU A 39 -0.09 4.87 13.81
C GLU A 39 -1.61 4.86 13.57
N GLY A 40 -2.23 3.71 13.86
CA GLY A 40 -3.67 3.49 13.67
C GLY A 40 -4.11 3.33 12.21
N LYS A 41 -3.17 3.19 11.25
CA LYS A 41 -3.47 3.02 9.83
C LYS A 41 -3.44 1.57 9.39
N LYS A 42 -4.07 1.34 8.24
CA LYS A 42 -3.93 0.09 7.49
C LYS A 42 -2.83 0.27 6.46
N ILE A 43 -1.72 -0.40 6.67
CA ILE A 43 -0.51 -0.27 5.84
C ILE A 43 -0.41 -1.47 4.92
N GLY A 44 -0.38 -1.24 3.61
CA GLY A 44 -0.15 -2.29 2.62
C GLY A 44 1.35 -2.49 2.39
N VAL A 45 1.81 -3.74 2.34
CA VAL A 45 3.21 -4.08 2.06
C VAL A 45 3.31 -5.26 1.10
N GLN A 46 4.44 -5.41 0.43
CA GLN A 46 4.75 -6.65 -0.26
C GLN A 46 5.39 -7.63 0.72
N LEU A 47 4.79 -8.82 0.83
CA LEU A 47 5.22 -9.86 1.77
C LEU A 47 6.71 -10.19 1.63
N GLY A 48 7.43 -10.19 2.76
CA GLY A 48 8.81 -10.60 2.88
C GLY A 48 9.84 -9.58 2.38
N THR A 49 9.43 -8.35 2.08
CA THR A 49 10.35 -7.25 1.78
C THR A 49 10.81 -6.55 3.05
N THR A 50 11.82 -5.70 2.94
CA THR A 50 12.28 -4.85 4.05
C THR A 50 11.17 -3.93 4.54
N GLY A 51 10.35 -3.41 3.62
CA GLY A 51 9.15 -2.63 3.97
C GLY A 51 8.15 -3.40 4.84
N ASP A 52 7.94 -4.72 4.59
CA ASP A 52 7.12 -5.58 5.46
C ASP A 52 7.77 -5.76 6.85
N ILE A 53 9.08 -5.98 6.90
CA ILE A 53 9.80 -6.19 8.16
C ILE A 53 9.69 -4.94 9.05
N TYR A 54 10.01 -3.76 8.53
CA TYR A 54 9.95 -2.52 9.31
C TYR A 54 8.51 -2.09 9.63
N ALA A 55 7.56 -2.26 8.71
CA ALA A 55 6.16 -1.97 8.99
C ALA A 55 5.60 -2.86 10.11
N SER A 56 6.13 -4.07 10.28
CA SER A 56 5.71 -4.99 11.36
C SER A 56 5.97 -4.45 12.77
N ASP A 57 6.89 -3.50 12.93
CA ASP A 57 7.14 -2.85 14.22
C ASP A 57 5.96 -1.98 14.69
N TYR A 58 5.09 -1.58 13.77
CA TYR A 58 3.84 -0.85 14.07
C TYR A 58 2.64 -1.79 14.28
N GLU A 59 2.75 -3.08 13.95
CA GLU A 59 1.62 -4.01 13.97
C GLU A 59 1.16 -4.28 15.40
N GLY A 60 -0.13 -4.04 15.68
CA GLY A 60 -0.72 -4.31 16.98
C GLY A 60 -0.34 -3.29 18.06
N ASP A 61 0.08 -2.09 17.68
CA ASP A 61 0.23 -0.96 18.59
C ASP A 61 -1.09 -0.58 19.29
N ASP A 62 -1.01 0.26 20.31
CA ASP A 62 -2.18 0.72 21.05
C ASP A 62 -3.17 1.54 20.17
N ALA A 63 -2.70 2.10 19.05
CA ALA A 63 -3.49 2.82 18.07
C ALA A 63 -4.25 1.91 17.10
N GLY A 64 -3.92 0.60 17.07
CA GLY A 64 -4.59 -0.40 16.25
C GLY A 64 -4.11 -0.45 14.80
N THR A 65 -2.83 -0.16 14.57
CA THR A 65 -2.19 -0.30 13.25
C THR A 65 -2.26 -1.73 12.75
N THR A 66 -2.59 -1.90 11.47
CA THR A 66 -2.67 -3.22 10.81
C THR A 66 -1.80 -3.27 9.57
N ILE A 67 -1.11 -4.39 9.36
CA ILE A 67 -0.26 -4.61 8.19
C ILE A 67 -0.92 -5.63 7.26
N GLU A 68 -1.31 -5.16 6.07
CA GLU A 68 -1.92 -5.96 5.03
C GLU A 68 -0.85 -6.41 4.02
N ARG A 69 -0.54 -7.71 4.03
CA ARG A 69 0.54 -8.31 3.24
C ARG A 69 0.05 -8.84 1.92
N TYR A 70 0.65 -8.39 0.84
CA TYR A 70 0.32 -8.78 -0.54
C TYR A 70 1.49 -9.52 -1.19
N ASN A 71 1.21 -10.50 -2.03
CA ASN A 71 2.25 -11.24 -2.75
C ASN A 71 2.98 -10.37 -3.80
N LYS A 72 2.34 -9.30 -4.25
CA LYS A 72 2.90 -8.37 -5.26
C LYS A 72 2.62 -6.94 -4.85
N GLY A 73 3.59 -6.04 -5.09
CA GLY A 73 3.41 -4.60 -4.90
C GLY A 73 2.24 -4.02 -5.70
N THR A 74 1.97 -4.56 -6.89
CA THR A 74 0.78 -4.19 -7.70
C THR A 74 -0.54 -4.43 -6.97
N ASP A 75 -0.64 -5.50 -6.18
CA ASP A 75 -1.86 -5.85 -5.46
C ASP A 75 -2.05 -4.90 -4.25
N ALA A 76 -0.95 -4.53 -3.57
CA ALA A 76 -0.95 -3.53 -2.51
C ALA A 76 -1.41 -2.15 -3.05
N VAL A 77 -0.89 -1.72 -4.21
CA VAL A 77 -1.29 -0.47 -4.86
C VAL A 77 -2.76 -0.50 -5.29
N GLN A 78 -3.26 -1.61 -5.79
CA GLN A 78 -4.69 -1.76 -6.09
C GLN A 78 -5.56 -1.69 -4.84
N ALA A 79 -5.12 -2.26 -3.72
CA ALA A 79 -5.81 -2.15 -2.43
C ALA A 79 -5.86 -0.70 -1.94
N LEU A 80 -4.77 0.07 -2.08
CA LEU A 80 -4.73 1.50 -1.79
C LEU A 80 -5.78 2.27 -2.63
N LYS A 81 -5.81 2.07 -3.93
CA LYS A 81 -6.79 2.71 -4.84
C LYS A 81 -8.24 2.34 -4.52
N GLN A 82 -8.46 1.17 -3.93
CA GLN A 82 -9.78 0.70 -3.48
C GLN A 82 -10.13 1.14 -2.04
N GLY A 83 -9.21 1.84 -1.36
CA GLY A 83 -9.40 2.26 0.03
C GLY A 83 -9.41 1.13 1.04
N LYS A 84 -8.80 0.01 0.71
CA LYS A 84 -8.63 -1.13 1.63
C LYS A 84 -7.48 -0.92 2.60
N VAL A 85 -6.46 -0.18 2.16
CA VAL A 85 -5.33 0.29 2.96
C VAL A 85 -5.22 1.80 2.83
N ASP A 86 -4.61 2.45 3.81
CA ASP A 86 -4.44 3.91 3.87
C ASP A 86 -3.17 4.37 3.16
N CYS A 87 -2.13 3.55 3.16
CA CYS A 87 -0.87 3.77 2.45
C CYS A 87 -0.22 2.44 2.05
N VAL A 88 0.83 2.53 1.24
CA VAL A 88 1.68 1.38 0.87
C VAL A 88 3.13 1.74 1.13
N ILE A 89 3.85 0.86 1.82
CA ILE A 89 5.31 0.94 1.99
C ILE A 89 5.94 -0.01 0.98
N ILE A 90 6.78 0.53 0.13
CA ILE A 90 7.43 -0.18 -0.97
C ILE A 90 8.69 0.58 -1.40
N ASP A 91 9.65 -0.10 -2.00
CA ASP A 91 10.90 0.47 -2.50
C ASP A 91 10.65 1.64 -3.46
N GLU A 92 11.54 2.61 -3.45
CA GLU A 92 11.40 3.88 -4.19
C GLU A 92 11.23 3.68 -5.70
N GLN A 93 12.03 2.80 -6.33
CA GLN A 93 11.97 2.62 -7.78
C GLN A 93 10.64 2.00 -8.25
N PRO A 94 10.12 0.93 -7.65
CA PRO A 94 8.75 0.49 -7.89
C PRO A 94 7.70 1.56 -7.61
N ALA A 95 7.84 2.34 -6.52
CA ALA A 95 6.91 3.43 -6.20
C ALA A 95 6.86 4.48 -7.32
N LYS A 96 8.01 4.93 -7.84
CA LYS A 96 8.09 5.85 -8.99
C LYS A 96 7.37 5.30 -10.22
N ALA A 97 7.61 4.03 -10.56
CA ALA A 97 6.95 3.39 -11.69
C ALA A 97 5.42 3.27 -11.53
N PHE A 98 4.92 3.15 -10.31
CA PHE A 98 3.47 3.15 -10.04
C PHE A 98 2.88 4.56 -10.16
N VAL A 99 3.53 5.57 -9.63
CA VAL A 99 3.03 6.97 -9.67
C VAL A 99 3.03 7.51 -11.10
N GLU A 100 4.02 7.19 -11.92
CA GLU A 100 4.05 7.54 -13.35
C GLU A 100 2.79 7.07 -14.11
N LYS A 101 2.24 5.90 -13.72
CA LYS A 101 1.08 5.29 -14.37
C LYS A 101 -0.25 5.61 -13.67
N ASN A 102 -0.21 6.23 -12.49
CA ASN A 102 -1.37 6.49 -11.66
C ASN A 102 -1.29 7.91 -11.09
N SER A 103 -1.86 8.86 -11.80
CA SER A 103 -1.85 10.30 -11.42
C SER A 103 -2.64 10.62 -10.14
N ASP A 104 -3.40 9.66 -9.63
CA ASP A 104 -4.13 9.70 -8.36
C ASP A 104 -3.30 9.26 -7.15
N LEU A 105 -2.05 8.85 -7.37
CA LEU A 105 -1.10 8.47 -6.34
C LEU A 105 0.04 9.49 -6.21
N LYS A 106 0.65 9.56 -5.05
CA LYS A 106 1.87 10.33 -4.77
C LYS A 106 2.84 9.50 -3.93
N ILE A 107 4.12 9.81 -4.03
CA ILE A 107 5.14 9.38 -3.08
C ILE A 107 5.25 10.48 -2.02
N LEU A 108 5.41 10.12 -0.75
CA LEU A 108 5.69 11.07 0.33
C LEU A 108 7.14 11.53 0.24
N ASP A 109 7.41 12.75 0.69
CA ASP A 109 8.76 13.33 0.65
C ASP A 109 9.71 12.67 1.68
N ASP A 110 9.15 12.14 2.76
CA ASP A 110 9.91 11.46 3.82
C ASP A 110 10.21 10.02 3.42
N ALA A 111 11.48 9.62 3.47
CA ALA A 111 11.87 8.22 3.36
C ALA A 111 11.44 7.46 4.62
N PHE A 112 10.85 6.27 4.44
CA PHE A 112 10.47 5.40 5.55
C PHE A 112 11.69 4.74 6.19
N ALA A 113 12.67 4.32 5.37
CA ALA A 113 13.94 3.76 5.78
C ALA A 113 14.99 3.97 4.67
N ASP A 114 16.25 4.04 5.06
CA ASP A 114 17.39 3.96 4.16
C ASP A 114 17.89 2.52 4.10
N GLU A 115 18.10 2.00 2.89
CA GLU A 115 18.50 0.61 2.67
C GLU A 115 19.73 0.51 1.78
N GLU A 116 20.48 -0.58 1.99
CA GLU A 116 21.55 -1.00 1.12
C GLU A 116 21.20 -2.32 0.44
N TYR A 117 21.55 -2.45 -0.84
CA TYR A 117 21.38 -3.68 -1.60
C TYR A 117 22.69 -4.40 -1.77
N ALA A 118 22.64 -5.73 -1.76
CA ALA A 118 23.79 -6.58 -1.99
C ALA A 118 23.48 -7.71 -2.97
N ILE A 119 24.47 -8.11 -3.75
CA ILE A 119 24.40 -9.27 -4.63
C ILE A 119 25.07 -10.45 -3.94
N CYS A 120 24.30 -11.53 -3.71
CA CYS A 120 24.85 -12.76 -3.15
C CYS A 120 25.41 -13.64 -4.27
N ILE A 121 26.69 -13.99 -4.18
CA ILE A 121 27.40 -14.84 -5.15
C ILE A 121 28.01 -16.02 -4.39
N SER A 122 28.02 -17.21 -5.02
CA SER A 122 28.70 -18.38 -4.46
C SER A 122 30.19 -18.08 -4.22
N LYS A 123 30.71 -18.53 -3.08
CA LYS A 123 32.13 -18.35 -2.71
C LYS A 123 33.10 -18.96 -3.74
N ASP A 124 32.64 -19.98 -4.50
CA ASP A 124 33.45 -20.65 -5.52
C ASP A 124 33.46 -19.89 -6.86
N ARG A 125 32.81 -18.72 -6.95
CA ARG A 125 32.69 -17.92 -8.15
C ARG A 125 33.28 -16.51 -7.93
N SER A 126 34.56 -16.47 -7.59
CA SER A 126 35.32 -15.20 -7.47
C SER A 126 35.36 -14.41 -8.79
N ASP A 127 35.36 -15.13 -9.92
CA ASP A 127 35.26 -14.55 -11.25
C ASP A 127 34.03 -13.67 -11.44
N LEU A 128 32.87 -14.11 -10.92
CA LEU A 128 31.63 -13.32 -10.94
C LEU A 128 31.69 -12.14 -9.96
N THR A 129 32.26 -12.33 -8.80
CA THR A 129 32.40 -11.25 -7.82
C THR A 129 33.24 -10.10 -8.38
N GLU A 130 34.36 -10.39 -9.02
CA GLU A 130 35.19 -9.39 -9.68
C GLU A 130 34.46 -8.70 -10.83
N ALA A 131 33.77 -9.44 -11.67
CA ALA A 131 33.01 -8.90 -12.80
C ALA A 131 31.87 -7.96 -12.35
N PHE A 132 31.09 -8.37 -11.34
CA PHE A 132 30.02 -7.52 -10.79
C PHE A 132 30.55 -6.28 -10.10
N ASN A 133 31.59 -6.40 -9.27
CA ASN A 133 32.20 -5.25 -8.62
C ASN A 133 32.74 -4.26 -9.64
N GLY A 134 33.42 -4.73 -10.69
CA GLY A 134 33.90 -3.87 -11.76
C GLY A 134 32.77 -3.12 -12.47
N ALA A 135 31.69 -3.81 -12.83
CA ALA A 135 30.54 -3.19 -13.46
C ALA A 135 29.86 -2.16 -12.55
N ILE A 136 29.72 -2.44 -11.26
CA ILE A 136 29.13 -1.49 -10.28
C ILE A 136 30.03 -0.24 -10.15
N GLU A 137 31.33 -0.40 -10.11
CA GLU A 137 32.29 0.71 -10.07
C GLU A 137 32.17 1.61 -11.32
N GLU A 138 32.06 1.00 -12.51
CA GLU A 138 31.86 1.72 -13.76
C GLU A 138 30.54 2.50 -13.77
N LEU A 139 29.42 1.85 -13.37
CA LEU A 139 28.10 2.50 -13.28
C LEU A 139 28.09 3.67 -12.29
N LYS A 140 28.76 3.51 -11.13
CA LYS A 140 28.89 4.61 -10.18
C LYS A 140 29.73 5.77 -10.72
N ALA A 141 30.77 5.48 -11.52
CA ALA A 141 31.65 6.50 -12.09
C ALA A 141 30.97 7.30 -13.20
N ASP A 142 30.08 6.70 -13.98
CA ASP A 142 29.33 7.36 -15.05
C ASP A 142 28.02 8.01 -14.59
N GLY A 143 27.60 7.79 -13.33
CA GLY A 143 26.44 8.42 -12.73
C GLY A 143 25.12 7.68 -13.00
N THR A 144 25.18 6.39 -13.35
CA THR A 144 23.99 5.53 -13.60
C THR A 144 23.48 4.89 -12.32
#